data_37b6812e279c489a791039acef336e17
#
_entry.id   37b6812e279c489a791039acef336e17
#
_cell.length_a   1.000
_cell.length_b   1.000
_cell.length_c   1.000
_cell.angle_alpha   90.00
_cell.angle_beta   90.00
_cell.angle_gamma   90.00
#
_symmetry.space_group_name_H-M   'P 1'
#
loop_
_entity.id
_entity.type
_entity.pdbx_description
1 polymer ?
#
loop_
_entity_poly.entity_id
_entity_poly.type
_entity_poly.pdbx_seq_one_letter_code
_entity_poly.pdbx_strand_id
1 'polypeptide(L)'
;MQNISSRIIFIRLLASSLVVMLLFVLSLLYGSAGWSWELENWSSAIFWELRLPRSLMAILAGTGLALAGFWMQLLFKNPLASPSVLGVTNGASLGVAFVTMAAQSIWGYNFPELTLLAAFAGSMAVLLILAVVRLRLNNLTSLLIFGVMLGHLAGALETIFQRAAARNDLPNLIYWSMGSFSKVTMIQVLWLGLSLAIVIFIVVRNHRSIDIFSLGEQIAVSMSISPSKVSNVLIFCSGLLTAVITAFCGPIAFIGLAAPHLAKLWWPFRTQLKLIPAVAITGMVIALFCDVLARFLDLPINAITSLIGAPWVMWWLYQNKTQRHG
;
A
#
# COMPACT_ATOMS: atom_id res chain seq x y z
N MET A 1 -8.58 -28.61 -17.47
CA MET A 1 -8.60 -27.16 -17.25
C MET A 1 -10.02 -26.75 -16.94
N GLN A 2 -10.39 -26.53 -15.67
CA GLN A 2 -11.78 -26.25 -15.31
C GLN A 2 -12.15 -24.85 -15.80
N ASN A 3 -13.08 -24.75 -16.74
CA ASN A 3 -13.85 -23.56 -17.03
C ASN A 3 -14.68 -23.27 -15.75
N ILE A 4 -14.19 -22.36 -14.92
CA ILE A 4 -14.97 -21.94 -13.76
C ILE A 4 -16.23 -21.28 -14.30
N SER A 5 -17.38 -21.87 -13.96
CA SER A 5 -18.68 -21.36 -14.35
C SER A 5 -18.79 -19.87 -13.95
N SER A 6 -19.34 -19.05 -14.84
CA SER A 6 -19.63 -17.63 -14.56
C SER A 6 -20.41 -17.43 -13.25
N ARG A 7 -21.23 -18.41 -12.87
CA ARG A 7 -21.95 -18.45 -11.59
C ARG A 7 -21.00 -18.46 -10.37
N ILE A 8 -19.92 -19.25 -10.41
CA ILE A 8 -18.95 -19.32 -9.28
C ILE A 8 -18.22 -18.00 -9.12
N ILE A 9 -17.84 -17.36 -10.23
CA ILE A 9 -17.22 -16.04 -10.22
C ILE A 9 -18.19 -15.01 -9.61
N PHE A 10 -19.44 -15.03 -10.04
CA PHE A 10 -20.48 -14.14 -9.53
C PHE A 10 -20.71 -14.32 -8.02
N ILE A 11 -20.82 -15.58 -7.55
CA ILE A 11 -21.01 -15.90 -6.12
C ILE A 11 -19.81 -15.38 -5.29
N ARG A 12 -18.58 -15.58 -5.77
CA ARG A 12 -17.37 -15.09 -5.08
C ARG A 12 -17.31 -13.56 -5.04
N LEU A 13 -17.70 -12.87 -6.11
CA LEU A 13 -17.82 -11.41 -6.13
C LEU A 13 -18.85 -10.93 -5.11
N LEU A 14 -20.03 -11.54 -5.12
CA LEU A 14 -21.11 -11.18 -4.20
C LEU A 14 -20.69 -11.43 -2.74
N ALA A 15 -20.10 -12.58 -2.44
CA ALA A 15 -19.64 -12.91 -1.11
C ALA A 15 -18.54 -11.95 -0.61
N SER A 16 -17.55 -11.65 -1.45
CA SER A 16 -16.49 -10.71 -1.05
C SER A 16 -16.97 -9.27 -0.94
N SER A 17 -17.91 -8.82 -1.78
CA SER A 17 -18.54 -7.50 -1.63
C SER A 17 -19.37 -7.40 -0.34
N LEU A 18 -20.05 -8.47 0.03
CA LEU A 18 -20.81 -8.54 1.28
C LEU A 18 -19.90 -8.49 2.51
N VAL A 19 -18.74 -9.17 2.45
CA VAL A 19 -17.72 -9.07 3.51
C VAL A 19 -17.18 -7.64 3.63
N VAL A 20 -16.86 -6.97 2.52
CA VAL A 20 -16.43 -5.56 2.55
C VAL A 20 -17.51 -4.67 3.16
N MET A 21 -18.77 -4.84 2.76
CA MET A 21 -19.89 -4.07 3.30
C MET A 21 -20.07 -4.30 4.80
N LEU A 22 -19.99 -5.55 5.25
CA LEU A 22 -20.08 -5.90 6.67
C LEU A 22 -18.96 -5.27 7.49
N LEU A 23 -17.71 -5.38 7.02
CA LEU A 23 -16.55 -4.78 7.68
C LEU A 23 -16.62 -3.25 7.67
N PHE A 24 -17.12 -2.65 6.61
CA PHE A 24 -17.31 -1.21 6.51
C PHE A 24 -18.35 -0.73 7.54
N VAL A 25 -19.49 -1.40 7.63
CA VAL A 25 -20.52 -1.10 8.64
C VAL A 25 -19.96 -1.29 10.06
N LEU A 26 -19.24 -2.38 10.31
CA LEU A 26 -18.57 -2.60 11.61
C LEU A 26 -17.56 -1.49 11.91
N SER A 27 -16.80 -1.04 10.91
CA SER A 27 -15.85 0.06 11.04
C SER A 27 -16.52 1.39 11.37
N LEU A 28 -17.74 1.64 10.91
CA LEU A 28 -18.52 2.83 11.24
C LEU A 28 -19.15 2.76 12.64
N LEU A 29 -19.64 1.57 13.02
CA LEU A 29 -20.29 1.35 14.33
C LEU A 29 -19.30 1.33 15.49
N TYR A 30 -18.11 0.77 15.29
CA TYR A 30 -17.08 0.63 16.31
C TYR A 30 -16.06 1.76 16.23
N GLY A 31 -16.12 2.73 17.15
CA GLY A 31 -15.16 3.84 17.29
C GLY A 31 -14.13 3.61 18.39
N SER A 32 -13.19 4.55 18.56
CA SER A 32 -12.23 4.55 19.68
C SER A 32 -12.90 4.68 21.06
N ALA A 33 -14.12 5.21 21.11
CA ALA A 33 -14.94 5.32 22.33
C ALA A 33 -15.87 4.10 22.54
N GLY A 34 -15.72 3.02 21.74
CA GLY A 34 -16.55 1.82 21.79
C GLY A 34 -17.69 1.82 20.77
N TRP A 35 -18.70 1.00 21.02
CA TRP A 35 -19.87 0.83 20.16
C TRP A 35 -20.80 2.03 20.23
N SER A 36 -21.33 2.48 19.09
CA SER A 36 -22.36 3.50 19.02
C SER A 36 -23.51 3.02 18.14
N TRP A 37 -24.54 2.55 18.83
CA TRP A 37 -25.78 2.03 18.23
C TRP A 37 -26.86 3.10 18.07
N GLU A 38 -26.71 4.27 18.74
CA GLU A 38 -27.71 5.34 18.75
C GLU A 38 -27.66 6.13 17.43
N LEU A 39 -28.82 6.29 16.80
CA LEU A 39 -28.99 7.03 15.55
C LEU A 39 -28.58 8.51 15.65
N GLU A 40 -28.66 9.11 16.84
CA GLU A 40 -28.19 10.48 17.09
C GLU A 40 -26.68 10.65 16.83
N ASN A 41 -25.89 9.59 17.00
CA ASN A 41 -24.45 9.61 16.72
C ASN A 41 -24.13 9.74 15.24
N TRP A 42 -25.06 9.42 14.33
CA TRP A 42 -24.87 9.49 12.87
C TRP A 42 -24.97 10.90 12.31
N SER A 43 -25.67 11.81 13.01
CA SER A 43 -25.73 13.23 12.69
C SER A 43 -24.58 14.03 13.31
N SER A 44 -23.77 13.40 14.19
CA SER A 44 -22.69 14.04 14.92
C SER A 44 -21.49 14.38 14.02
N ALA A 45 -20.77 15.46 14.35
CA ALA A 45 -19.51 15.82 13.71
C ALA A 45 -18.48 14.66 13.79
N ILE A 46 -18.52 13.87 14.88
CA ILE A 46 -17.66 12.71 15.08
C ILE A 46 -17.84 11.66 13.97
N PHE A 47 -19.06 11.43 13.51
CA PHE A 47 -19.31 10.50 12.41
C PHE A 47 -18.72 11.01 11.10
N TRP A 48 -19.01 12.25 10.72
CA TRP A 48 -18.63 12.83 9.43
C TRP A 48 -17.17 13.24 9.35
N GLU A 49 -16.55 13.68 10.46
CA GLU A 49 -15.18 14.19 10.47
C GLU A 49 -14.15 13.13 10.87
N LEU A 50 -14.54 12.10 11.62
CA LEU A 50 -13.60 11.09 12.10
C LEU A 50 -13.89 9.69 11.58
N ARG A 51 -15.12 9.15 11.75
CA ARG A 51 -15.42 7.75 11.45
C ARG A 51 -15.50 7.46 9.97
N LEU A 52 -16.22 8.27 9.23
CA LEU A 52 -16.41 8.10 7.79
C LEU A 52 -15.10 8.28 7.02
N PRO A 53 -14.32 9.35 7.21
CA PRO A 53 -13.03 9.50 6.54
C PRO A 53 -12.06 8.35 6.85
N ARG A 54 -12.00 7.90 8.11
CA ARG A 54 -11.16 6.78 8.53
C ARG A 54 -11.51 5.49 7.78
N SER A 55 -12.79 5.12 7.75
CA SER A 55 -13.24 3.88 7.10
C SER A 55 -13.07 3.94 5.59
N LEU A 56 -13.33 5.09 4.94
CA LEU A 56 -13.08 5.31 3.52
C LEU A 56 -11.59 5.28 3.21
N MET A 57 -10.75 5.88 4.06
CA MET A 57 -9.30 5.82 3.90
C MET A 57 -8.79 4.39 3.99
N ALA A 58 -9.29 3.58 4.92
CA ALA A 58 -8.92 2.16 5.02
C ALA A 58 -9.24 1.39 3.74
N ILE A 59 -10.42 1.62 3.14
CA ILE A 59 -10.81 1.02 1.85
C ILE A 59 -9.84 1.44 0.74
N LEU A 60 -9.62 2.74 0.57
CA LEU A 60 -8.81 3.26 -0.53
C LEU A 60 -7.33 2.92 -0.35
N ALA A 61 -6.80 3.04 0.87
CA ALA A 61 -5.41 2.68 1.18
C ALA A 61 -5.17 1.17 1.03
N GLY A 62 -6.11 0.34 1.52
CA GLY A 62 -6.06 -1.11 1.33
C GLY A 62 -6.05 -1.49 -0.15
N THR A 63 -6.93 -0.88 -0.95
CA THR A 63 -6.96 -1.04 -2.41
C THR A 63 -5.63 -0.63 -3.04
N GLY A 64 -5.17 0.58 -2.73
CA GLY A 64 -3.96 1.15 -3.34
C GLY A 64 -2.71 0.35 -3.01
N LEU A 65 -2.51 -0.04 -1.74
CA LEU A 65 -1.36 -0.86 -1.33
C LEU A 65 -1.40 -2.26 -1.96
N ALA A 66 -2.59 -2.89 -2.00
CA ALA A 66 -2.75 -4.20 -2.61
C ALA A 66 -2.40 -4.17 -4.11
N LEU A 67 -2.90 -3.19 -4.86
CA LEU A 67 -2.61 -3.02 -6.28
C LEU A 67 -1.12 -2.66 -6.51
N ALA A 68 -0.57 -1.77 -5.70
CA ALA A 68 0.84 -1.41 -5.77
C ALA A 68 1.73 -2.63 -5.56
N GLY A 69 1.43 -3.45 -4.54
CA GLY A 69 2.13 -4.72 -4.31
C GLY A 69 1.97 -5.72 -5.46
N PHE A 70 0.76 -5.86 -6.00
CA PHE A 70 0.46 -6.73 -7.13
C PHE A 70 1.33 -6.40 -8.36
N TRP A 71 1.43 -5.12 -8.70
CA TRP A 71 2.24 -4.68 -9.83
C TRP A 71 3.74 -4.82 -9.57
N MET A 72 4.20 -4.64 -8.34
CA MET A 72 5.61 -4.90 -7.98
C MET A 72 5.96 -6.39 -8.07
N GLN A 73 5.09 -7.27 -7.57
CA GLN A 73 5.27 -8.71 -7.69
C GLN A 73 5.31 -9.17 -9.16
N LEU A 74 4.47 -8.56 -10.01
CA LEU A 74 4.47 -8.81 -11.45
C LEU A 74 5.74 -8.33 -12.10
N LEU A 75 6.18 -7.11 -11.80
CA LEU A 75 7.38 -6.49 -12.36
C LEU A 75 8.64 -7.30 -12.05
N PHE A 76 8.86 -7.59 -10.78
CA PHE A 76 10.07 -8.30 -10.34
C PHE A 76 9.98 -9.81 -10.41
N LYS A 77 8.83 -10.35 -10.83
CA LYS A 77 8.55 -11.81 -10.81
C LYS A 77 8.91 -12.44 -9.47
N ASN A 78 8.76 -11.67 -8.41
CA ASN A 78 9.09 -12.05 -7.04
C ASN A 78 7.86 -11.84 -6.15
N PRO A 79 7.35 -12.92 -5.53
CA PRO A 79 6.18 -12.85 -4.66
C PRO A 79 6.39 -11.96 -3.42
N LEU A 80 7.63 -11.69 -3.05
CA LEU A 80 7.99 -10.84 -1.90
C LEU A 80 8.21 -9.37 -2.27
N ALA A 81 8.11 -9.00 -3.54
CA ALA A 81 8.29 -7.62 -3.96
C ALA A 81 7.09 -6.77 -3.53
N SER A 82 7.39 -5.64 -2.89
CA SER A 82 6.41 -4.61 -2.55
C SER A 82 7.06 -3.23 -2.65
N PRO A 83 6.31 -2.13 -2.79
CA PRO A 83 6.89 -0.79 -2.84
C PRO A 83 7.68 -0.42 -1.58
N SER A 84 7.27 -0.93 -0.42
CA SER A 84 7.99 -0.73 0.85
C SER A 84 9.38 -1.36 0.82
N VAL A 85 9.54 -2.52 0.19
CA VAL A 85 10.84 -3.19 0.02
C VAL A 85 11.79 -2.37 -0.87
N LEU A 86 11.24 -1.60 -1.81
CA LEU A 86 12.03 -0.69 -2.67
C LEU A 86 12.45 0.61 -1.99
N GLY A 87 12.14 0.78 -0.70
CA GLY A 87 12.54 1.94 0.07
C GLY A 87 11.64 3.17 -0.07
N VAL A 88 10.50 3.08 -0.78
CA VAL A 88 9.58 4.20 -0.97
C VAL A 88 9.05 4.71 0.36
N THR A 89 8.67 3.80 1.27
CA THR A 89 8.23 4.14 2.64
C THR A 89 9.36 4.71 3.48
N ASN A 90 10.58 4.17 3.36
CA ASN A 90 11.75 4.68 4.08
C ASN A 90 12.12 6.09 3.60
N GLY A 91 11.94 6.38 2.30
CA GLY A 91 12.07 7.74 1.76
C GLY A 91 11.07 8.71 2.39
N ALA A 92 9.82 8.27 2.59
CA ALA A 92 8.82 9.08 3.30
C ALA A 92 9.26 9.37 4.74
N SER A 93 9.65 8.33 5.49
CA SER A 93 10.12 8.47 6.88
C SER A 93 11.33 9.39 6.99
N LEU A 94 12.29 9.26 6.06
CA LEU A 94 13.45 10.16 5.99
C LEU A 94 13.03 11.62 5.76
N GLY A 95 12.10 11.86 4.84
CA GLY A 95 11.56 13.20 4.58
C GLY A 95 10.91 13.81 5.82
N VAL A 96 10.09 13.03 6.52
CA VAL A 96 9.44 13.45 7.77
C VAL A 96 10.47 13.73 8.86
N ALA A 97 11.44 12.85 9.08
CA ALA A 97 12.48 13.04 10.07
C ALA A 97 13.31 14.31 9.80
N PHE A 98 13.67 14.54 8.52
CA PHE A 98 14.39 15.75 8.11
C PHE A 98 13.60 17.04 8.39
N VAL A 99 12.32 17.07 7.97
CA VAL A 99 11.48 18.28 8.17
C VAL A 99 11.16 18.50 9.64
N THR A 100 10.88 17.46 10.42
CA THR A 100 10.64 17.58 11.85
C THR A 100 11.85 18.18 12.57
N MET A 101 13.07 17.70 12.25
CA MET A 101 14.29 18.28 12.79
C MET A 101 14.52 19.73 12.34
N ALA A 102 14.32 20.02 11.04
CA ALA A 102 14.53 21.36 10.50
C ALA A 102 13.48 22.36 11.02
N ALA A 103 12.21 21.97 11.06
CA ALA A 103 11.12 22.84 11.54
C ALA A 103 11.32 23.24 13.00
N GLN A 104 11.67 22.29 13.86
CA GLN A 104 11.99 22.56 15.26
C GLN A 104 13.21 23.48 15.41
N SER A 105 14.26 23.26 14.62
CA SER A 105 15.47 24.07 14.68
C SER A 105 15.28 25.51 14.21
N ILE A 106 14.39 25.74 13.21
CA ILE A 106 14.21 27.05 12.56
C ILE A 106 13.05 27.83 13.17
N TRP A 107 11.91 27.16 13.42
CA TRP A 107 10.66 27.81 13.82
C TRP A 107 10.18 27.47 15.23
N GLY A 108 10.80 26.48 15.91
CA GLY A 108 10.44 26.09 17.27
C GLY A 108 9.13 25.31 17.41
N TYR A 109 8.46 24.96 16.32
CA TYR A 109 7.23 24.17 16.28
C TYR A 109 7.06 23.41 14.98
N ASN A 110 6.23 22.34 15.00
CA ASN A 110 5.96 21.46 13.88
C ASN A 110 4.67 21.83 13.15
N PHE A 111 4.71 21.79 11.83
CA PHE A 111 3.57 22.00 10.95
C PHE A 111 3.12 20.64 10.37
N PRO A 112 1.90 20.17 10.68
CA PRO A 112 1.39 18.89 10.13
C PRO A 112 1.41 18.86 8.60
N GLU A 113 1.14 19.97 7.93
CA GLU A 113 1.13 20.10 6.48
C GLU A 113 2.52 19.87 5.88
N LEU A 114 3.56 20.39 6.53
CA LEU A 114 4.95 20.17 6.10
C LEU A 114 5.35 18.70 6.25
N THR A 115 4.86 18.02 7.28
CA THR A 115 5.08 16.58 7.47
C THR A 115 4.50 15.77 6.31
N LEU A 116 3.28 16.09 5.86
CA LEU A 116 2.66 15.44 4.72
C LEU A 116 3.46 15.67 3.42
N LEU A 117 3.83 16.91 3.16
CA LEU A 117 4.63 17.28 1.97
C LEU A 117 6.00 16.61 2.01
N ALA A 118 6.64 16.56 3.15
CA ALA A 118 7.94 15.93 3.34
C ALA A 118 7.89 14.41 3.10
N ALA A 119 6.87 13.73 3.64
CA ALA A 119 6.64 12.31 3.39
C ALA A 119 6.45 12.04 1.90
N PHE A 120 5.60 12.82 1.25
CA PHE A 120 5.36 12.69 -0.19
C PHE A 120 6.63 12.98 -1.01
N ALA A 121 7.34 14.07 -0.71
CA ALA A 121 8.57 14.45 -1.40
C ALA A 121 9.67 13.39 -1.22
N GLY A 122 9.86 12.87 -0.01
CA GLY A 122 10.82 11.81 0.28
C GLY A 122 10.52 10.51 -0.46
N SER A 123 9.26 10.08 -0.49
CA SER A 123 8.81 8.93 -1.29
C SER A 123 9.07 9.17 -2.79
N MET A 124 8.72 10.36 -3.27
CA MET A 124 8.88 10.72 -4.69
C MET A 124 10.34 10.79 -5.11
N ALA A 125 11.24 11.27 -4.22
CA ALA A 125 12.68 11.26 -4.46
C ALA A 125 13.22 9.84 -4.67
N VAL A 126 12.82 8.88 -3.83
CA VAL A 126 13.18 7.46 -4.00
C VAL A 126 12.67 6.91 -5.32
N LEU A 127 11.43 7.21 -5.70
CA LEU A 127 10.86 6.80 -6.98
C LEU A 127 11.59 7.38 -8.18
N LEU A 128 11.95 8.65 -8.14
CA LEU A 128 12.72 9.31 -9.20
C LEU A 128 14.10 8.67 -9.33
N ILE A 129 14.78 8.39 -8.21
CA ILE A 129 16.06 7.68 -8.22
C ILE A 129 15.91 6.31 -8.88
N LEU A 130 14.90 5.53 -8.49
CA LEU A 130 14.64 4.22 -9.08
C LEU A 130 14.31 4.29 -10.56
N ALA A 131 13.54 5.30 -11.00
CA ALA A 131 13.22 5.51 -12.41
C ALA A 131 14.47 5.85 -13.24
N VAL A 132 15.35 6.72 -12.72
CA VAL A 132 16.62 7.08 -13.38
C VAL A 132 17.56 5.87 -13.44
N VAL A 133 17.69 5.13 -12.32
CA VAL A 133 18.54 3.93 -12.26
C VAL A 133 18.02 2.84 -13.20
N ARG A 134 16.71 2.69 -13.34
CA ARG A 134 16.09 1.75 -14.31
C ARG A 134 16.50 2.02 -15.76
N LEU A 135 16.76 3.26 -16.12
CA LEU A 135 17.24 3.61 -17.47
C LEU A 135 18.66 3.07 -17.74
N ARG A 136 19.45 2.85 -16.71
CA ARG A 136 20.84 2.36 -16.81
C ARG A 136 20.97 0.87 -16.50
N LEU A 137 20.08 0.33 -15.64
CA LEU A 137 20.10 -1.08 -15.26
C LEU A 137 19.14 -1.89 -16.15
N ASN A 138 19.67 -2.78 -16.96
CA ASN A 138 18.87 -3.68 -17.81
C ASN A 138 18.27 -4.87 -17.04
N ASN A 139 18.74 -5.17 -15.81
CA ASN A 139 18.29 -6.29 -15.03
C ASN A 139 17.38 -5.86 -13.88
N LEU A 140 16.16 -6.40 -13.87
CA LEU A 140 15.15 -6.10 -12.83
C LEU A 140 15.59 -6.58 -11.43
N THR A 141 16.35 -7.68 -11.33
CA THR A 141 16.88 -8.16 -10.05
C THR A 141 17.88 -7.17 -9.46
N SER A 142 18.77 -6.60 -10.29
CA SER A 142 19.68 -5.55 -9.86
C SER A 142 18.95 -4.29 -9.41
N LEU A 143 17.87 -3.92 -10.09
CA LEU A 143 17.03 -2.79 -9.68
C LEU A 143 16.34 -3.04 -8.33
N LEU A 144 15.86 -4.27 -8.08
CA LEU A 144 15.28 -4.66 -6.80
C LEU A 144 16.31 -4.54 -5.67
N ILE A 145 17.51 -5.09 -5.88
CA ILE A 145 18.61 -5.02 -4.90
C ILE A 145 18.99 -3.55 -4.63
N PHE A 146 19.11 -2.74 -5.69
CA PHE A 146 19.37 -1.32 -5.56
C PHE A 146 18.31 -0.61 -4.72
N GLY A 147 17.03 -0.89 -4.96
CA GLY A 147 15.92 -0.32 -4.18
C GLY A 147 15.98 -0.71 -2.69
N VAL A 148 16.28 -1.98 -2.40
CA VAL A 148 16.48 -2.45 -1.02
C VAL A 148 17.64 -1.71 -0.34
N MET A 149 18.78 -1.56 -1.02
CA MET A 149 19.94 -0.84 -0.48
C MET A 149 19.63 0.66 -0.29
N LEU A 150 18.91 1.28 -1.22
CA LEU A 150 18.45 2.65 -1.10
C LEU A 150 17.51 2.82 0.10
N GLY A 151 16.62 1.86 0.35
CA GLY A 151 15.76 1.83 1.54
C GLY A 151 16.56 1.75 2.84
N HIS A 152 17.59 0.91 2.89
CA HIS A 152 18.48 0.83 4.06
C HIS A 152 19.28 2.11 4.26
N LEU A 153 19.76 2.73 3.20
CA LEU A 153 20.45 4.03 3.28
C LEU A 153 19.51 5.12 3.82
N ALA A 154 18.27 5.19 3.30
CA ALA A 154 17.28 6.13 3.81
C ALA A 154 16.95 5.90 5.29
N GLY A 155 16.81 4.64 5.73
CA GLY A 155 16.58 4.30 7.15
C GLY A 155 17.78 4.64 8.06
N ALA A 156 19.01 4.48 7.57
CA ALA A 156 20.19 4.90 8.30
C ALA A 156 20.25 6.43 8.50
N LEU A 157 19.96 7.18 7.44
CA LEU A 157 19.86 8.64 7.50
C LEU A 157 18.72 9.10 8.42
N GLU A 158 17.56 8.44 8.35
CA GLU A 158 16.43 8.67 9.25
C GLU A 158 16.87 8.52 10.72
N THR A 159 17.60 7.47 11.06
CA THR A 159 18.10 7.24 12.43
C THR A 159 19.03 8.36 12.89
N ILE A 160 19.88 8.89 12.00
CA ILE A 160 20.76 10.03 12.30
C ILE A 160 19.92 11.27 12.61
N PHE A 161 18.91 11.58 11.81
CA PHE A 161 18.02 12.73 12.04
C PHE A 161 17.17 12.56 13.30
N GLN A 162 16.69 11.35 13.59
CA GLN A 162 15.97 11.05 14.83
C GLN A 162 16.85 11.32 16.07
N ARG A 163 18.13 10.98 16.01
CA ARG A 163 19.08 11.27 17.09
C ARG A 163 19.35 12.77 17.26
N ALA A 164 19.33 13.53 16.17
CA ALA A 164 19.53 14.98 16.18
C ALA A 164 18.26 15.75 16.55
N ALA A 165 17.07 15.13 16.43
CA ALA A 165 15.81 15.76 16.79
C ALA A 165 15.72 16.04 18.31
N ALA A 166 15.00 17.12 18.67
CA ALA A 166 14.75 17.43 20.04
C ALA A 166 13.94 16.32 20.75
N ARG A 167 14.16 16.13 22.06
CA ARG A 167 13.48 15.07 22.83
C ARG A 167 11.96 15.14 22.77
N ASN A 168 11.39 16.31 22.56
CA ASN A 168 9.94 16.53 22.51
C ASN A 168 9.32 16.08 21.17
N ASP A 169 10.10 15.92 20.10
CA ASP A 169 9.60 15.59 18.77
C ASP A 169 9.68 14.09 18.43
N LEU A 170 10.55 13.37 19.14
CA LEU A 170 10.70 11.93 18.98
C LEU A 170 9.38 11.15 19.10
N PRO A 171 8.48 11.41 20.07
CA PRO A 171 7.21 10.74 20.17
C PRO A 171 6.34 10.91 18.91
N ASN A 172 6.31 12.12 18.33
CA ASN A 172 5.52 12.41 17.12
C ASN A 172 6.04 11.62 15.92
N LEU A 173 7.35 11.52 15.75
CA LEU A 173 7.97 10.70 14.70
C LEU A 173 7.66 9.22 14.86
N ILE A 174 7.75 8.70 16.09
CA ILE A 174 7.44 7.31 16.42
C ILE A 174 5.96 7.04 16.13
N TYR A 175 5.04 7.88 16.61
CA TYR A 175 3.61 7.71 16.33
C TYR A 175 3.28 7.77 14.84
N TRP A 176 3.94 8.67 14.08
CA TRP A 176 3.75 8.73 12.64
C TRP A 176 4.25 7.45 11.94
N SER A 177 5.40 6.92 12.36
CA SER A 177 5.98 5.69 11.79
C SER A 177 5.18 4.42 12.09
N MET A 178 4.30 4.45 13.08
CA MET A 178 3.40 3.33 13.40
C MET A 178 2.24 3.17 12.42
N GLY A 179 1.97 4.20 11.60
CA GLY A 179 0.84 4.24 10.67
C GLY A 179 -0.51 4.35 11.37
N SER A 180 -1.44 5.08 10.77
CA SER A 180 -2.79 5.22 11.30
C SER A 180 -3.77 5.75 10.26
N PHE A 181 -5.02 5.30 10.32
CA PHE A 181 -6.12 5.91 9.57
C PHE A 181 -6.90 6.94 10.39
N SER A 182 -6.54 7.18 11.66
CA SER A 182 -7.36 7.97 12.60
C SER A 182 -7.27 9.49 12.40
N LYS A 183 -6.18 10.00 11.82
CA LYS A 183 -5.92 11.44 11.67
C LYS A 183 -6.19 11.95 10.25
N VAL A 184 -6.96 11.22 9.45
CA VAL A 184 -7.21 11.57 8.06
C VAL A 184 -8.46 12.44 7.93
N THR A 185 -8.40 13.40 7.01
CA THR A 185 -9.51 14.28 6.65
C THR A 185 -10.22 13.79 5.37
N MET A 186 -11.47 14.21 5.17
CA MET A 186 -12.22 13.87 3.95
C MET A 186 -11.51 14.37 2.68
N ILE A 187 -10.80 15.50 2.75
CA ILE A 187 -10.06 16.01 1.60
C ILE A 187 -8.89 15.11 1.21
N GLN A 188 -8.21 14.49 2.19
CA GLN A 188 -7.15 13.49 1.94
C GLN A 188 -7.71 12.20 1.34
N VAL A 189 -8.91 11.78 1.77
CA VAL A 189 -9.65 10.67 1.15
C VAL A 189 -9.94 10.95 -0.33
N LEU A 190 -10.39 12.16 -0.66
CA LEU A 190 -10.64 12.58 -2.04
C LEU A 190 -9.35 12.60 -2.88
N TRP A 191 -8.23 13.11 -2.36
CA TRP A 191 -6.94 13.09 -3.04
C TRP A 191 -6.43 11.67 -3.30
N LEU A 192 -6.58 10.77 -2.33
CA LEU A 192 -6.23 9.36 -2.53
C LEU A 192 -7.15 8.70 -3.56
N GLY A 193 -8.45 8.95 -3.49
CA GLY A 193 -9.43 8.46 -4.48
C GLY A 193 -9.09 8.91 -5.90
N LEU A 194 -8.75 10.19 -6.07
CA LEU A 194 -8.33 10.75 -7.35
C LEU A 194 -7.03 10.09 -7.85
N SER A 195 -6.04 9.96 -6.97
CA SER A 195 -4.77 9.29 -7.30
C SER A 195 -4.98 7.84 -7.73
N LEU A 196 -5.85 7.11 -7.03
CA LEU A 196 -6.22 5.74 -7.36
C LEU A 196 -6.93 5.65 -8.72
N ALA A 197 -7.87 6.56 -8.99
CA ALA A 197 -8.59 6.63 -10.27
C ALA A 197 -7.62 6.89 -11.44
N ILE A 198 -6.69 7.84 -11.28
CA ILE A 198 -5.66 8.15 -12.30
C ILE A 198 -4.80 6.92 -12.55
N VAL A 199 -4.31 6.27 -11.50
CA VAL A 199 -3.45 5.09 -11.63
C VAL A 199 -4.19 3.92 -12.29
N ILE A 200 -5.43 3.66 -11.89
CA ILE A 200 -6.26 2.62 -12.53
C ILE A 200 -6.45 2.94 -14.01
N PHE A 201 -6.74 4.18 -14.37
CA PHE A 201 -6.87 4.61 -15.76
C PHE A 201 -5.59 4.35 -16.56
N ILE A 202 -4.42 4.71 -16.02
CA ILE A 202 -3.12 4.46 -16.67
C ILE A 202 -2.90 2.96 -16.89
N VAL A 203 -3.16 2.14 -15.88
CA VAL A 203 -2.95 0.67 -15.96
C VAL A 203 -3.95 0.03 -16.92
N VAL A 204 -5.22 0.41 -16.88
CA VAL A 204 -6.24 -0.08 -17.82
C VAL A 204 -5.89 0.32 -19.25
N ARG A 205 -5.39 1.52 -19.49
CA ARG A 205 -4.94 1.97 -20.82
C ARG A 205 -3.77 1.14 -21.35
N ASN A 206 -2.90 0.65 -20.45
CA ASN A 206 -1.70 -0.13 -20.79
C ASN A 206 -1.90 -1.66 -20.56
N HIS A 207 -3.10 -2.15 -20.28
CA HIS A 207 -3.34 -3.51 -19.83
C HIS A 207 -2.78 -4.58 -20.78
N ARG A 208 -2.91 -4.42 -22.11
CA ARG A 208 -2.40 -5.37 -23.10
C ARG A 208 -0.88 -5.53 -23.01
N SER A 209 -0.15 -4.41 -22.90
CA SER A 209 1.31 -4.42 -22.74
C SER A 209 1.72 -5.07 -21.41
N ILE A 210 0.97 -4.84 -20.34
CA ILE A 210 1.20 -5.44 -19.04
C ILE A 210 0.91 -6.94 -19.05
N ASP A 211 -0.18 -7.39 -19.69
CA ASP A 211 -0.51 -8.81 -19.83
C ASP A 211 0.58 -9.56 -20.60
N ILE A 212 1.06 -9.01 -21.71
CA ILE A 212 2.14 -9.61 -22.51
C ILE A 212 3.47 -9.61 -21.73
N PHE A 213 3.79 -8.50 -21.05
CA PHE A 213 5.00 -8.41 -20.21
C PHE A 213 4.99 -9.46 -19.09
N SER A 214 3.83 -9.81 -18.56
CA SER A 214 3.68 -10.83 -17.51
C SER A 214 4.11 -12.23 -17.98
N LEU A 215 4.05 -12.51 -19.29
CA LEU A 215 4.50 -13.76 -19.88
C LEU A 215 6.03 -13.85 -19.97
N GLY A 216 6.72 -12.72 -20.02
CA GLY A 216 8.18 -12.64 -20.04
C GLY A 216 8.70 -11.45 -20.84
N GLU A 217 9.88 -10.92 -20.45
CA GLU A 217 10.50 -9.80 -21.15
C GLU A 217 10.84 -10.14 -22.62
N GLN A 218 11.35 -11.36 -22.87
CA GLN A 218 11.70 -11.81 -24.22
C GLN A 218 10.46 -11.90 -25.13
N ILE A 219 9.33 -12.40 -24.58
CA ILE A 219 8.05 -12.45 -25.28
C ILE A 219 7.53 -11.05 -25.56
N ALA A 220 7.67 -10.11 -24.60
CA ALA A 220 7.28 -8.72 -24.80
C ALA A 220 8.06 -8.08 -25.95
N VAL A 221 9.37 -8.28 -26.01
CA VAL A 221 10.23 -7.78 -27.08
C VAL A 221 9.84 -8.36 -28.43
N SER A 222 9.61 -9.68 -28.54
CA SER A 222 9.20 -10.33 -29.78
C SER A 222 7.84 -9.82 -30.31
N MET A 223 6.99 -9.32 -29.39
CA MET A 223 5.71 -8.68 -29.73
C MET A 223 5.80 -7.15 -29.87
N SER A 224 7.01 -6.61 -30.05
CA SER A 224 7.28 -5.17 -30.22
C SER A 224 6.85 -4.30 -29.02
N ILE A 225 6.78 -4.87 -27.82
CA ILE A 225 6.49 -4.16 -26.58
C ILE A 225 7.81 -3.86 -25.87
N SER A 226 8.02 -2.59 -25.50
CA SER A 226 9.21 -2.17 -24.74
C SER A 226 9.07 -2.56 -23.27
N PRO A 227 9.88 -3.48 -22.73
CA PRO A 227 9.83 -3.87 -21.30
C PRO A 227 10.13 -2.68 -20.38
N SER A 228 11.02 -1.77 -20.81
CA SER A 228 11.38 -0.57 -20.05
C SER A 228 10.19 0.37 -19.85
N LYS A 229 9.37 0.59 -20.90
CA LYS A 229 8.16 1.43 -20.77
C LYS A 229 7.15 0.82 -19.80
N VAL A 230 6.90 -0.48 -19.91
CA VAL A 230 5.98 -1.18 -18.98
C VAL A 230 6.50 -1.13 -17.56
N SER A 231 7.79 -1.40 -17.35
CA SER A 231 8.43 -1.32 -16.03
C SER A 231 8.27 0.06 -15.40
N ASN A 232 8.55 1.13 -16.18
CA ASN A 232 8.42 2.50 -15.68
C ASN A 232 6.98 2.85 -15.31
N VAL A 233 5.99 2.41 -16.09
CA VAL A 233 4.56 2.59 -15.74
C VAL A 233 4.23 1.88 -14.43
N LEU A 234 4.66 0.64 -14.25
CA LEU A 234 4.38 -0.12 -13.04
C LEU A 234 5.08 0.47 -11.80
N ILE A 235 6.36 0.90 -11.93
CA ILE A 235 7.10 1.57 -10.86
C ILE A 235 6.40 2.86 -10.46
N PHE A 236 6.06 3.70 -11.45
CA PHE A 236 5.40 4.98 -11.21
C PHE A 236 4.03 4.80 -10.53
N CYS A 237 3.17 3.93 -11.09
CA CYS A 237 1.84 3.69 -10.56
C CYS A 237 1.86 3.14 -9.12
N SER A 238 2.71 2.13 -8.88
CA SER A 238 2.85 1.53 -7.54
C SER A 238 3.44 2.51 -6.55
N GLY A 239 4.47 3.22 -6.98
CA GLY A 239 5.15 4.17 -6.13
C GLY A 239 4.30 5.39 -5.78
N LEU A 240 3.56 5.94 -6.75
CA LEU A 240 2.66 7.08 -6.52
C LEU A 240 1.59 6.73 -5.48
N LEU A 241 0.91 5.57 -5.63
CA LEU A 241 -0.07 5.12 -4.64
C LEU A 241 0.56 4.97 -3.24
N THR A 242 1.73 4.33 -3.18
CA THR A 242 2.42 4.15 -1.91
C THR A 242 2.84 5.47 -1.30
N ALA A 243 3.36 6.41 -2.10
CA ALA A 243 3.77 7.74 -1.64
C ALA A 243 2.59 8.53 -1.04
N VAL A 244 1.45 8.56 -1.74
CA VAL A 244 0.24 9.25 -1.27
C VAL A 244 -0.31 8.59 0.00
N ILE A 245 -0.40 7.27 0.03
CA ILE A 245 -0.91 6.53 1.20
C ILE A 245 0.03 6.74 2.39
N THR A 246 1.34 6.60 2.19
CA THR A 246 2.32 6.78 3.28
C THR A 246 2.34 8.21 3.78
N ALA A 247 2.16 9.21 2.92
CA ALA A 247 2.07 10.61 3.35
C ALA A 247 0.87 10.84 4.27
N PHE A 248 -0.31 10.28 3.95
CA PHE A 248 -1.53 10.51 4.73
C PHE A 248 -1.67 9.61 5.97
N CYS A 249 -1.24 8.36 5.84
CA CYS A 249 -1.48 7.32 6.84
C CYS A 249 -0.22 6.85 7.58
N GLY A 250 0.96 7.37 7.22
CA GLY A 250 2.22 6.77 7.63
C GLY A 250 2.51 5.45 6.91
N PRO A 251 3.65 4.81 7.21
CA PRO A 251 4.02 3.54 6.61
C PRO A 251 3.09 2.42 7.06
N ILE A 252 2.51 1.68 6.10
CA ILE A 252 1.68 0.49 6.34
C ILE A 252 2.30 -0.68 5.58
N ALA A 253 2.71 -1.70 6.32
CA ALA A 253 3.36 -2.88 5.75
C ALA A 253 2.37 -4.02 5.47
N PHE A 254 2.84 -5.06 4.77
CA PHE A 254 2.21 -6.35 4.53
C PHE A 254 0.94 -6.38 3.69
N ILE A 255 0.09 -5.36 3.63
CA ILE A 255 -1.13 -5.37 2.81
C ILE A 255 -0.76 -5.61 1.34
N GLY A 256 0.21 -4.85 0.81
CA GLY A 256 0.68 -5.00 -0.58
C GLY A 256 1.36 -6.34 -0.86
N LEU A 257 1.82 -7.03 0.16
CA LEU A 257 2.46 -8.33 0.03
C LEU A 257 1.43 -9.46 0.11
N ALA A 258 0.54 -9.43 1.08
CA ALA A 258 -0.41 -10.51 1.36
C ALA A 258 -1.62 -10.51 0.40
N ALA A 259 -2.19 -9.32 0.11
CA ALA A 259 -3.42 -9.20 -0.66
C ALA A 259 -3.35 -9.84 -2.07
N PRO A 260 -2.29 -9.66 -2.87
CA PRO A 260 -2.22 -10.30 -4.18
C PRO A 260 -2.17 -11.83 -4.12
N HIS A 261 -1.55 -12.38 -3.09
CA HIS A 261 -1.48 -13.84 -2.89
C HIS A 261 -2.85 -14.41 -2.51
N LEU A 262 -3.52 -13.79 -1.54
CA LEU A 262 -4.88 -14.16 -1.16
C LEU A 262 -5.85 -14.04 -2.32
N ALA A 263 -5.76 -12.96 -3.09
CA ALA A 263 -6.57 -12.76 -4.28
C ALA A 263 -6.38 -13.88 -5.29
N LYS A 264 -5.15 -14.28 -5.60
CA LYS A 264 -4.87 -15.37 -6.55
C LYS A 264 -5.36 -16.74 -6.08
N LEU A 265 -5.38 -17.00 -4.77
CA LEU A 265 -5.95 -18.25 -4.21
C LEU A 265 -7.48 -18.29 -4.35
N TRP A 266 -8.13 -17.15 -4.12
CA TRP A 266 -9.59 -17.06 -4.16
C TRP A 266 -10.13 -16.89 -5.58
N TRP A 267 -9.36 -16.17 -6.45
CA TRP A 267 -9.74 -15.82 -7.80
C TRP A 267 -8.74 -16.37 -8.83
N PRO A 268 -9.02 -17.49 -9.49
CA PRO A 268 -8.10 -18.14 -10.43
C PRO A 268 -8.15 -17.48 -11.82
N PHE A 269 -8.08 -16.16 -11.88
CA PHE A 269 -7.96 -15.43 -13.14
C PHE A 269 -6.54 -15.50 -13.69
N ARG A 270 -6.41 -15.57 -15.02
CA ARG A 270 -5.12 -15.61 -15.70
C ARG A 270 -4.67 -14.24 -16.23
N THR A 271 -5.61 -13.38 -16.58
CA THR A 271 -5.31 -12.05 -17.10
C THR A 271 -5.13 -11.04 -15.95
N GLN A 272 -4.13 -10.19 -16.06
CA GLN A 272 -3.83 -9.20 -15.04
C GLN A 272 -5.01 -8.23 -14.82
N LEU A 273 -5.68 -7.85 -15.92
CA LEU A 273 -6.83 -6.96 -15.85
C LEU A 273 -7.97 -7.52 -14.99
N LYS A 274 -8.27 -8.84 -15.12
CA LYS A 274 -9.31 -9.49 -14.31
C LYS A 274 -8.93 -9.67 -12.84
N LEU A 275 -7.62 -9.69 -12.55
CA LEU A 275 -7.11 -9.76 -11.16
C LEU A 275 -7.19 -8.44 -10.42
N ILE A 276 -7.20 -7.29 -11.12
CA ILE A 276 -7.26 -5.96 -10.48
C ILE A 276 -8.42 -5.85 -9.48
N PRO A 277 -9.71 -6.09 -9.86
CA PRO A 277 -10.80 -5.99 -8.89
C PRO A 277 -10.70 -7.00 -7.75
N ALA A 278 -10.20 -8.21 -8.02
CA ALA A 278 -10.01 -9.24 -7.01
C ALA A 278 -8.96 -8.80 -5.96
N VAL A 279 -7.83 -8.27 -6.42
CA VAL A 279 -6.76 -7.74 -5.54
C VAL A 279 -7.24 -6.52 -4.77
N ALA A 280 -7.99 -5.62 -5.41
CA ALA A 280 -8.58 -4.45 -4.79
C ALA A 280 -9.51 -4.84 -3.63
N ILE A 281 -10.48 -5.73 -3.88
CA ILE A 281 -11.42 -6.22 -2.87
C ILE A 281 -10.67 -6.89 -1.70
N THR A 282 -9.68 -7.73 -2.00
CA THR A 282 -8.88 -8.39 -0.97
C THR A 282 -8.12 -7.38 -0.12
N GLY A 283 -7.56 -6.32 -0.74
CA GLY A 283 -6.91 -5.23 -0.03
C GLY A 283 -7.87 -4.46 0.89
N MET A 284 -9.10 -4.17 0.41
CA MET A 284 -10.15 -3.54 1.21
C MET A 284 -10.48 -4.37 2.46
N VAL A 285 -10.70 -5.68 2.26
CA VAL A 285 -11.02 -6.62 3.37
C VAL A 285 -9.91 -6.62 4.41
N ILE A 286 -8.65 -6.78 3.98
CA ILE A 286 -7.51 -6.83 4.91
C ILE A 286 -7.37 -5.50 5.66
N ALA A 287 -7.45 -4.35 4.97
CA ALA A 287 -7.27 -3.05 5.60
C ALA A 287 -8.39 -2.74 6.61
N LEU A 288 -9.66 -2.97 6.23
CA LEU A 288 -10.79 -2.78 7.14
C LEU A 288 -10.72 -3.72 8.35
N PHE A 289 -10.42 -4.99 8.13
CA PHE A 289 -10.28 -5.97 9.20
C PHE A 289 -9.17 -5.56 10.18
N CYS A 290 -7.99 -5.22 9.65
CA CYS A 290 -6.87 -4.77 10.47
C CYS A 290 -7.17 -3.45 11.20
N ASP A 291 -7.90 -2.51 10.59
CA ASP A 291 -8.29 -1.25 11.24
C ASP A 291 -9.29 -1.46 12.38
N VAL A 292 -10.28 -2.33 12.20
CA VAL A 292 -11.22 -2.69 13.27
C VAL A 292 -10.49 -3.40 14.42
N LEU A 293 -9.61 -4.35 14.09
CA LEU A 293 -8.84 -5.08 15.09
C LEU A 293 -7.83 -4.18 15.83
N ALA A 294 -7.20 -3.24 15.12
CA ALA A 294 -6.29 -2.26 15.71
C ALA A 294 -6.99 -1.39 16.75
N ARG A 295 -8.24 -0.99 16.48
CA ARG A 295 -9.07 -0.25 17.44
C ARG A 295 -9.50 -1.12 18.62
N PHE A 296 -9.86 -2.36 18.35
CA PHE A 296 -10.31 -3.29 19.40
C PHE A 296 -9.22 -3.63 20.41
N LEU A 297 -7.96 -3.76 19.91
CA LEU A 297 -6.80 -4.10 20.74
C LEU A 297 -6.01 -2.88 21.23
N ASP A 298 -6.41 -1.67 20.79
CA ASP A 298 -5.66 -0.42 21.03
C ASP A 298 -4.20 -0.51 20.59
N LEU A 299 -3.96 -1.09 19.40
CA LEU A 299 -2.64 -1.29 18.82
C LEU A 299 -2.46 -0.50 17.52
N PRO A 300 -1.21 -0.11 17.18
CA PRO A 300 -0.93 0.51 15.90
C PRO A 300 -1.27 -0.42 14.72
N ILE A 301 -1.78 0.16 13.62
CA ILE A 301 -2.19 -0.63 12.46
C ILE A 301 -1.04 -1.44 11.85
N ASN A 302 0.16 -0.88 11.84
CA ASN A 302 1.35 -1.54 11.29
C ASN A 302 1.74 -2.79 12.10
N ALA A 303 1.52 -2.79 13.42
CA ALA A 303 1.71 -3.97 14.27
C ALA A 303 0.69 -5.08 13.91
N ILE A 304 -0.57 -4.73 13.75
CA ILE A 304 -1.64 -5.69 13.39
C ILE A 304 -1.41 -6.27 12.00
N THR A 305 -1.13 -5.42 11.00
CA THR A 305 -0.88 -5.89 9.63
C THR A 305 0.35 -6.79 9.57
N SER A 306 1.38 -6.52 10.38
CA SER A 306 2.59 -7.34 10.47
C SER A 306 2.31 -8.68 11.16
N LEU A 307 1.58 -8.67 12.29
CA LEU A 307 1.23 -9.89 13.03
C LEU A 307 0.39 -10.86 12.21
N ILE A 308 -0.48 -10.36 11.35
CA ILE A 308 -1.33 -11.19 10.48
C ILE A 308 -0.59 -11.52 9.18
N GLY A 309 0.06 -10.55 8.58
CA GLY A 309 0.65 -10.68 7.25
C GLY A 309 1.91 -11.53 7.23
N ALA A 310 2.81 -11.38 8.22
CA ALA A 310 4.06 -12.11 8.22
C ALA A 310 3.87 -13.64 8.40
N PRO A 311 3.08 -14.14 9.37
CA PRO A 311 2.84 -15.58 9.49
C PRO A 311 2.15 -16.17 8.26
N TRP A 312 1.21 -15.42 7.65
CA TRP A 312 0.53 -15.83 6.43
C TRP A 312 1.51 -16.04 5.27
N VAL A 313 2.40 -15.07 5.05
CA VAL A 313 3.39 -15.16 3.97
C VAL A 313 4.38 -16.28 4.22
N MET A 314 4.84 -16.48 5.47
CA MET A 314 5.71 -17.60 5.84
C MET A 314 5.06 -18.94 5.56
N TRP A 315 3.81 -19.12 5.97
CA TRP A 315 3.05 -20.35 5.70
C TRP A 315 2.86 -20.60 4.20
N TRP A 316 2.51 -19.58 3.43
CA TRP A 316 2.35 -19.66 1.99
C TRP A 316 3.66 -20.06 1.28
N LEU A 317 4.79 -19.49 1.69
CA LEU A 317 6.12 -19.85 1.16
C LEU A 317 6.47 -21.31 1.47
N TYR A 318 6.16 -21.79 2.68
CA TYR A 318 6.40 -23.16 3.07
C TYR A 318 5.61 -24.15 2.21
N GLN A 319 4.33 -23.90 1.96
CA GLN A 319 3.49 -24.76 1.12
C GLN A 319 3.95 -24.82 -0.34
N ASN A 320 4.35 -23.69 -0.91
CA ASN A 320 4.78 -23.67 -2.32
C ASN A 320 6.17 -24.30 -2.56
N LYS A 321 6.98 -24.47 -1.55
CA LYS A 321 8.25 -25.21 -1.65
C LYS A 321 8.02 -26.71 -1.84
N THR A 322 7.01 -27.26 -1.20
CA THR A 322 6.64 -28.68 -1.27
C THR A 322 6.09 -29.09 -2.64
N GLN A 323 5.46 -28.16 -3.38
CA GLN A 323 4.92 -28.45 -4.72
C GLN A 323 5.95 -28.40 -5.86
N ARG A 324 7.16 -27.86 -5.63
CA ARG A 324 8.24 -27.80 -6.64
C ARG A 324 9.20 -28.99 -6.62
N HIS A 325 9.11 -29.87 -5.61
CA HIS A 325 9.96 -31.02 -5.41
C HIS A 325 9.20 -32.36 -5.44
N GLY A 326 7.92 -32.36 -5.76
CA GLY A 326 7.09 -33.51 -6.11
C GLY A 326 6.62 -33.42 -7.56
#